data_86946e4344ff8c92c6d7121e6f77a256
#
_entry.id   86946e4344ff8c92c6d7121e6f77a256
#
_cell.length_a   1.000
_cell.length_b   1.000
_cell.length_c   1.000
_cell.angle_alpha   90.00
_cell.angle_beta   90.00
_cell.angle_gamma   90.00
#
_symmetry.space_group_name_H-M   'P 1'
#
loop_
_entity.id
_entity.type
_entity.pdbx_description
1 polymer ?
#
loop_
_entity_poly.entity_id
_entity_poly.type
_entity_poly.pdbx_seq_one_letter_code
_entity_poly.pdbx_strand_id
1 'polypeptide(L)'
;LMRSSAASDVYKRQMEKWKAAAQAAKDVIDLGIYSLYGSYATLFKNNFQNSEFILMRRYGNSSDFEKYNFPVSYGGVGGVNPSLNLVDSYEMKDGSYFSWENEENAVRPQFYRDDRLNATILLNDSVWKSTAVENWDGGKDGLGVTNATKTGFYLKKYLNEDVNIQTGGGSQGHIWPLFRLAEIYLNYAEALNEYDPENADIAEYVNRVRSRAGQPNLPSGLTQDEMRERIPVSYT
;
A
#
# COMPACT_ATOMS: atom_id res chain seq x y z
N LEU A 1 20.56 41.32 4.05
CA LEU A 1 20.08 41.29 2.64
C LEU A 1 20.53 40.06 1.87
N MET A 2 21.80 39.58 2.04
CA MET A 2 22.30 38.40 1.30
C MET A 2 21.70 37.06 1.74
N ARG A 3 21.30 36.88 3.00
CA ARG A 3 20.65 35.66 3.46
C ARG A 3 19.23 35.47 2.91
N SER A 4 18.53 36.55 2.64
CA SER A 4 17.18 36.52 2.06
C SER A 4 17.20 36.12 0.58
N SER A 5 18.21 36.54 -0.20
CA SER A 5 18.32 36.16 -1.62
C SER A 5 18.67 34.70 -1.82
N ALA A 6 19.59 34.15 -1.01
CA ALA A 6 19.96 32.72 -1.10
C ALA A 6 18.79 31.78 -0.73
N ALA A 7 18.00 32.11 0.30
CA ALA A 7 16.80 31.35 0.65
C ALA A 7 15.75 31.44 -0.45
N SER A 8 15.55 32.61 -1.06
CA SER A 8 14.64 32.79 -2.19
C SER A 8 15.08 31.98 -3.43
N ASP A 9 16.38 31.93 -3.70
CA ASP A 9 16.91 31.14 -4.84
C ASP A 9 16.81 29.62 -4.62
N VAL A 10 17.00 29.15 -3.38
CA VAL A 10 16.79 27.75 -3.02
C VAL A 10 15.31 27.40 -3.20
N TYR A 11 14.41 28.22 -2.69
CA TYR A 11 12.97 28.02 -2.83
C TYR A 11 12.54 27.97 -4.30
N LYS A 12 12.98 28.92 -5.12
CA LYS A 12 12.67 28.96 -6.56
C LYS A 12 13.14 27.68 -7.28
N ARG A 13 14.38 27.23 -7.02
CA ARG A 13 14.89 25.98 -7.61
C ARG A 13 14.11 24.77 -7.15
N GLN A 14 13.59 24.77 -5.93
CA GLN A 14 12.76 23.69 -5.43
C GLN A 14 11.39 23.66 -6.13
N MET A 15 10.76 24.82 -6.32
CA MET A 15 9.51 24.96 -7.08
C MET A 15 9.66 24.48 -8.53
N GLU A 16 10.77 24.82 -9.20
CA GLU A 16 11.05 24.36 -10.55
C GLU A 16 11.20 22.83 -10.63
N LYS A 17 11.79 22.19 -9.60
CA LYS A 17 11.89 20.74 -9.52
C LYS A 17 10.53 20.07 -9.33
N TRP A 18 9.68 20.62 -8.46
CA TRP A 18 8.33 20.11 -8.28
C TRP A 18 7.49 20.25 -9.56
N LYS A 19 7.58 21.39 -10.23
CA LYS A 19 6.94 21.58 -11.53
C LYS A 19 7.42 20.58 -12.57
N ALA A 20 8.72 20.33 -12.65
CA ALA A 20 9.28 19.33 -13.56
C ALA A 20 8.83 17.91 -13.22
N ALA A 21 8.74 17.56 -11.93
CA ALA A 21 8.23 16.26 -11.47
C ALA A 21 6.74 16.09 -11.83
N ALA A 22 5.91 17.12 -11.61
CA ALA A 22 4.51 17.08 -12.01
C ALA A 22 4.37 16.91 -13.54
N GLN A 23 5.15 17.65 -14.34
CA GLN A 23 5.10 17.50 -15.80
C GLN A 23 5.51 16.11 -16.25
N ALA A 24 6.59 15.55 -15.70
CA ALA A 24 7.04 14.20 -16.03
C ALA A 24 5.99 13.12 -15.69
N ALA A 25 5.33 13.25 -14.55
CA ALA A 25 4.23 12.35 -14.19
C ALA A 25 3.02 12.54 -15.12
N LYS A 26 2.68 13.78 -15.46
CA LYS A 26 1.59 14.12 -16.40
C LYS A 26 1.86 13.54 -17.80
N ASP A 27 3.10 13.62 -18.28
CA ASP A 27 3.47 13.05 -19.58
C ASP A 27 3.20 11.55 -19.65
N VAL A 28 3.47 10.80 -18.57
CA VAL A 28 3.13 9.37 -18.48
C VAL A 28 1.61 9.15 -18.46
N ILE A 29 0.87 9.97 -17.74
CA ILE A 29 -0.60 9.91 -17.68
C ILE A 29 -1.20 10.15 -19.07
N ASP A 30 -0.70 11.13 -19.79
CA ASP A 30 -1.20 11.57 -21.10
C ASP A 30 -0.90 10.58 -22.24
N LEU A 31 -0.01 9.60 -22.02
CA LEU A 31 0.16 8.48 -22.94
C LEU A 31 -1.16 7.70 -23.14
N GLY A 32 -2.02 7.66 -22.12
CA GLY A 32 -3.34 7.02 -22.21
C GLY A 32 -3.33 5.50 -22.41
N ILE A 33 -2.13 4.87 -22.30
CA ILE A 33 -1.96 3.42 -22.52
C ILE A 33 -2.07 2.58 -21.25
N TYR A 34 -2.04 3.23 -20.08
CA TYR A 34 -2.17 2.59 -18.78
C TYR A 34 -3.52 2.92 -18.14
N SER A 35 -4.04 2.00 -17.32
CA SER A 35 -5.25 2.22 -16.53
C SER A 35 -5.16 1.53 -15.18
N LEU A 36 -5.83 2.06 -14.15
CA LEU A 36 -5.87 1.41 -12.85
C LEU A 36 -6.53 0.04 -12.96
N TYR A 37 -5.89 -0.97 -12.39
CA TYR A 37 -6.46 -2.31 -12.32
C TYR A 37 -7.58 -2.36 -11.28
N GLY A 38 -8.72 -2.98 -11.64
CA GLY A 38 -9.95 -2.89 -10.88
C GLY A 38 -9.92 -3.50 -9.47
N SER A 39 -9.02 -4.44 -9.19
CA SER A 39 -8.94 -5.12 -7.89
C SER A 39 -7.56 -5.00 -7.26
N TYR A 40 -7.44 -4.23 -6.20
CA TYR A 40 -6.18 -4.13 -5.44
C TYR A 40 -5.75 -5.49 -4.86
N ALA A 41 -6.69 -6.28 -4.37
CA ALA A 41 -6.41 -7.57 -3.74
C ALA A 41 -5.77 -8.60 -4.69
N THR A 42 -6.07 -8.53 -5.98
CA THR A 42 -5.53 -9.43 -7.00
C THR A 42 -4.45 -8.81 -7.87
N LEU A 43 -4.22 -7.49 -7.74
CA LEU A 43 -3.24 -6.74 -8.53
C LEU A 43 -1.84 -7.39 -8.50
N PHE A 44 -1.42 -7.88 -7.35
CA PHE A 44 -0.08 -8.42 -7.11
C PHE A 44 0.00 -9.95 -7.21
N LYS A 45 -1.11 -10.61 -7.55
CA LYS A 45 -1.20 -12.07 -7.67
C LYS A 45 -1.02 -12.48 -9.12
N ASN A 46 0.17 -12.93 -9.50
CA ASN A 46 0.51 -13.57 -10.80
C ASN A 46 -0.20 -12.97 -12.04
N ASN A 47 -0.38 -11.66 -12.06
CA ASN A 47 -1.08 -10.96 -13.13
C ASN A 47 -0.08 -10.28 -14.08
N PHE A 48 0.48 -11.06 -15.00
CA PHE A 48 1.53 -10.60 -15.92
C PHE A 48 1.01 -9.66 -17.03
N GLN A 49 -0.28 -9.65 -17.30
CA GLN A 49 -0.93 -8.80 -18.30
C GLN A 49 -1.83 -7.78 -17.61
N ASN A 50 -1.22 -6.83 -16.95
CA ASN A 50 -1.91 -5.86 -16.13
C ASN A 50 -1.76 -4.47 -16.74
N SER A 51 -2.88 -3.79 -16.93
CA SER A 51 -2.94 -2.45 -17.52
C SER A 51 -2.33 -1.35 -16.62
N GLU A 52 -2.08 -1.63 -15.34
CA GLU A 52 -1.54 -0.67 -14.40
C GLU A 52 -0.01 -0.68 -14.32
N PHE A 53 0.65 -1.81 -14.66
CA PHE A 53 2.09 -1.94 -14.54
C PHE A 53 2.82 -1.29 -15.71
N ILE A 54 3.69 -0.33 -15.39
CA ILE A 54 4.58 0.35 -16.34
C ILE A 54 5.87 -0.46 -16.52
N LEU A 55 6.45 -0.90 -15.39
CA LEU A 55 7.64 -1.74 -15.36
C LEU A 55 7.52 -2.76 -14.26
N MET A 56 7.79 -4.03 -14.57
CA MET A 56 7.77 -5.12 -13.60
C MET A 56 8.90 -6.11 -13.85
N ARG A 57 9.38 -6.74 -12.80
CA ARG A 57 10.25 -7.90 -12.86
C ARG A 57 9.43 -9.17 -12.68
N ARG A 58 9.67 -10.15 -13.55
CA ARG A 58 9.06 -11.49 -13.46
C ARG A 58 10.06 -12.47 -12.87
N TYR A 59 9.55 -13.36 -12.04
CA TYR A 59 10.28 -14.48 -11.49
C TYR A 59 9.63 -15.78 -11.96
N GLY A 60 10.47 -16.80 -12.17
CA GLY A 60 9.98 -18.14 -12.52
C GLY A 60 9.17 -18.78 -11.40
N ASN A 61 8.55 -19.91 -11.70
CA ASN A 61 7.78 -20.66 -10.73
C ASN A 61 8.66 -21.16 -9.57
N SER A 62 8.28 -20.81 -8.35
CA SER A 62 8.90 -21.23 -7.10
C SER A 62 7.84 -21.21 -5.99
N SER A 63 8.06 -21.94 -4.93
CA SER A 63 7.32 -21.84 -3.66
C SER A 63 8.14 -21.16 -2.55
N ASP A 64 9.32 -20.66 -2.88
CA ASP A 64 10.24 -20.09 -1.87
C ASP A 64 9.67 -18.83 -1.23
N PHE A 65 8.99 -17.97 -2.01
CA PHE A 65 8.40 -16.75 -1.47
C PHE A 65 7.34 -17.06 -0.43
N GLU A 66 6.48 -18.04 -0.68
CA GLU A 66 5.48 -18.53 0.27
C GLU A 66 6.14 -19.21 1.47
N LYS A 67 7.12 -20.08 1.25
CA LYS A 67 7.87 -20.75 2.30
C LYS A 67 8.52 -19.77 3.27
N TYR A 68 9.07 -18.67 2.77
CA TYR A 68 9.68 -17.65 3.62
C TYR A 68 8.68 -16.74 4.31
N ASN A 69 7.44 -16.60 3.83
CA ASN A 69 6.53 -15.56 4.30
C ASN A 69 5.19 -16.05 4.88
N PHE A 70 4.78 -17.29 4.64
CA PHE A 70 3.57 -17.83 5.26
C PHE A 70 3.68 -17.86 6.79
N PRO A 71 2.55 -17.78 7.51
CA PRO A 71 2.52 -18.09 8.93
C PRO A 71 3.00 -19.51 9.21
N VAL A 72 3.51 -19.75 10.42
CA VAL A 72 4.15 -21.01 10.80
C VAL A 72 3.20 -22.19 10.68
N SER A 73 1.95 -22.02 11.06
CA SER A 73 0.91 -23.06 10.96
C SER A 73 0.65 -23.52 9.52
N TYR A 74 1.09 -22.75 8.52
CA TYR A 74 1.02 -23.11 7.09
C TYR A 74 2.37 -23.54 6.51
N GLY A 75 3.37 -23.79 7.37
CA GLY A 75 4.69 -24.28 6.96
C GLY A 75 5.68 -23.18 6.56
N GLY A 76 5.35 -21.91 6.77
CA GLY A 76 6.24 -20.79 6.52
C GLY A 76 7.10 -20.43 7.72
N VAL A 77 7.92 -19.37 7.55
CA VAL A 77 8.83 -18.87 8.60
C VAL A 77 8.64 -17.37 8.89
N GLY A 78 7.50 -16.80 8.51
CA GLY A 78 7.12 -15.41 8.84
C GLY A 78 8.22 -14.38 8.53
N GLY A 79 8.85 -14.45 7.36
CA GLY A 79 10.07 -13.68 7.05
C GLY A 79 9.87 -12.16 6.99
N VAL A 80 8.82 -11.70 6.31
CA VAL A 80 8.47 -10.27 6.22
C VAL A 80 7.36 -9.98 7.22
N ASN A 81 7.65 -9.11 8.18
CA ASN A 81 6.71 -8.72 9.21
C ASN A 81 6.33 -7.23 9.04
N PRO A 82 5.07 -6.93 8.70
CA PRO A 82 4.58 -5.55 8.68
C PRO A 82 4.74 -4.87 10.04
N SER A 83 5.10 -3.59 10.04
CA SER A 83 5.16 -2.81 11.27
C SER A 83 3.78 -2.33 11.73
N LEU A 84 3.64 -2.03 13.03
CA LEU A 84 2.42 -1.41 13.55
C LEU A 84 2.15 -0.06 12.87
N ASN A 85 3.18 0.75 12.63
CA ASN A 85 3.02 2.03 11.92
C ASN A 85 2.38 1.86 10.54
N LEU A 86 2.74 0.79 9.81
CA LEU A 86 2.09 0.50 8.53
C LEU A 86 0.62 0.10 8.73
N VAL A 87 0.31 -0.71 9.73
CA VAL A 87 -1.08 -1.10 10.06
C VAL A 87 -1.91 0.13 10.42
N ASP A 88 -1.37 1.02 11.24
CA ASP A 88 -2.04 2.24 11.70
C ASP A 88 -2.24 3.26 10.57
N SER A 89 -1.37 3.26 9.54
CA SER A 89 -1.49 4.19 8.41
C SER A 89 -2.69 3.92 7.50
N TYR A 90 -3.28 2.72 7.55
CA TYR A 90 -4.53 2.47 6.82
C TYR A 90 -5.69 3.20 7.50
N GLU A 91 -6.49 3.91 6.71
CA GLU A 91 -7.67 4.62 7.18
C GLU A 91 -8.81 3.67 7.59
N MET A 92 -9.82 4.23 8.24
CA MET A 92 -11.13 3.59 8.39
C MET A 92 -11.87 3.57 7.04
N LYS A 93 -12.90 2.75 6.91
CA LYS A 93 -13.68 2.61 5.67
C LYS A 93 -14.44 3.89 5.27
N ASP A 94 -14.69 4.77 6.23
CA ASP A 94 -15.31 6.07 6.02
C ASP A 94 -14.30 7.18 5.66
N GLY A 95 -13.01 6.85 5.56
CA GLY A 95 -11.92 7.77 5.25
C GLY A 95 -11.39 8.56 6.44
N SER A 96 -11.84 8.29 7.66
CA SER A 96 -11.25 8.84 8.88
C SER A 96 -9.93 8.13 9.23
N TYR A 97 -9.07 8.81 9.99
CA TYR A 97 -7.86 8.18 10.50
C TYR A 97 -8.20 7.15 11.58
N PHE A 98 -7.44 6.06 11.58
CA PHE A 98 -7.50 5.09 12.67
C PHE A 98 -6.91 5.70 13.96
N SER A 99 -7.54 5.41 15.09
CA SER A 99 -7.05 5.82 16.41
C SER A 99 -7.25 4.73 17.43
N TRP A 100 -6.20 4.42 18.21
CA TRP A 100 -6.26 3.53 19.36
C TRP A 100 -6.99 4.15 20.55
N GLU A 101 -7.20 5.47 20.56
CA GLU A 101 -7.98 6.17 21.59
C GLU A 101 -9.48 5.92 21.47
N ASN A 102 -9.92 5.47 20.29
CA ASN A 102 -11.29 5.01 20.09
C ASN A 102 -11.42 3.58 20.62
N GLU A 103 -12.23 3.38 21.67
CA GLU A 103 -12.40 2.08 22.34
C GLU A 103 -12.88 0.97 21.39
N GLU A 104 -13.79 1.27 20.47
CA GLU A 104 -14.28 0.30 19.48
C GLU A 104 -13.16 -0.15 18.53
N ASN A 105 -12.35 0.80 18.06
CA ASN A 105 -11.19 0.52 17.22
C ASN A 105 -10.12 -0.29 17.97
N ALA A 106 -9.88 0.04 19.24
CA ALA A 106 -8.89 -0.67 20.06
C ALA A 106 -9.25 -2.14 20.31
N VAL A 107 -10.55 -2.42 20.48
CA VAL A 107 -11.06 -3.80 20.68
C VAL A 107 -11.06 -4.60 19.39
N ARG A 108 -11.30 -3.96 18.25
CA ARG A 108 -11.43 -4.62 16.95
C ARG A 108 -10.66 -3.86 15.87
N PRO A 109 -9.33 -3.78 15.94
CA PRO A 109 -8.52 -2.93 15.07
C PRO A 109 -8.54 -3.34 13.58
N GLN A 110 -9.05 -4.52 13.25
CA GLN A 110 -9.19 -5.01 11.87
C GLN A 110 -10.55 -4.69 11.24
N PHE A 111 -11.56 -4.24 12.02
CA PHE A 111 -12.89 -4.00 11.51
C PHE A 111 -13.04 -2.58 10.95
N TYR A 112 -13.88 -2.44 9.94
CA TYR A 112 -14.21 -1.18 9.29
C TYR A 112 -13.00 -0.38 8.78
N ARG A 113 -11.91 -1.10 8.45
CA ARG A 113 -10.69 -0.53 7.88
C ARG A 113 -10.73 -0.52 6.37
N ASP A 114 -9.86 0.27 5.77
CA ASP A 114 -9.54 0.24 4.35
C ASP A 114 -9.32 -1.21 3.88
N ASP A 115 -9.98 -1.59 2.79
CA ASP A 115 -9.93 -2.96 2.26
C ASP A 115 -8.49 -3.37 1.85
N ARG A 116 -7.60 -2.39 1.58
CA ARG A 116 -6.19 -2.63 1.31
C ARG A 116 -5.44 -3.21 2.51
N LEU A 117 -5.83 -2.89 3.75
CA LEU A 117 -5.23 -3.50 4.94
C LEU A 117 -5.35 -5.02 4.87
N ASN A 118 -6.57 -5.53 4.68
CA ASN A 118 -6.84 -6.96 4.62
C ASN A 118 -6.30 -7.64 3.34
N ALA A 119 -6.02 -6.85 2.29
CA ALA A 119 -5.38 -7.36 1.09
C ALA A 119 -3.84 -7.43 1.20
N THR A 120 -3.25 -6.68 2.15
CA THR A 120 -1.80 -6.54 2.31
C THR A 120 -1.26 -7.32 3.50
N ILE A 121 -2.02 -7.41 4.59
CA ILE A 121 -1.57 -7.89 5.90
C ILE A 121 -2.54 -8.97 6.41
N LEU A 122 -2.00 -10.04 6.99
CA LEU A 122 -2.75 -10.98 7.80
C LEU A 122 -2.69 -10.50 9.26
N LEU A 123 -3.85 -10.09 9.73
CA LEU A 123 -4.10 -9.72 11.12
C LEU A 123 -4.57 -10.94 11.91
N ASN A 124 -4.70 -10.80 13.23
CA ASN A 124 -5.32 -11.85 14.03
C ASN A 124 -6.73 -12.16 13.51
N ASP A 125 -7.12 -13.42 13.52
CA ASP A 125 -8.39 -13.95 13.01
C ASP A 125 -8.62 -13.74 11.50
N SER A 126 -7.62 -13.23 10.74
CA SER A 126 -7.70 -13.21 9.28
C SER A 126 -7.85 -14.63 8.75
N VAL A 127 -8.85 -14.84 7.90
CA VAL A 127 -9.01 -16.14 7.22
C VAL A 127 -7.94 -16.28 6.15
N TRP A 128 -7.13 -17.33 6.27
CA TRP A 128 -6.13 -17.74 5.29
C TRP A 128 -6.28 -19.22 5.01
N LYS A 129 -6.42 -19.61 3.74
CA LYS A 129 -6.64 -21.01 3.35
C LYS A 129 -7.77 -21.69 4.14
N SER A 130 -8.89 -21.01 4.32
CA SER A 130 -10.08 -21.48 5.04
C SER A 130 -9.92 -21.65 6.57
N THR A 131 -8.80 -21.22 7.16
CA THR A 131 -8.56 -21.28 8.62
C THR A 131 -8.14 -19.91 9.14
N ALA A 132 -8.51 -19.57 10.36
CA ALA A 132 -8.07 -18.34 10.99
C ALA A 132 -6.59 -18.39 11.36
N VAL A 133 -5.87 -17.30 11.12
CA VAL A 133 -4.50 -17.06 11.60
C VAL A 133 -4.58 -16.67 13.07
N GLU A 134 -3.80 -17.34 13.91
CA GLU A 134 -3.78 -17.11 15.35
C GLU A 134 -2.44 -16.47 15.74
N ASN A 135 -2.30 -15.15 15.48
CA ASN A 135 -1.06 -14.41 15.75
C ASN A 135 -1.07 -13.63 17.09
N TRP A 136 -2.07 -13.90 17.93
CA TRP A 136 -2.10 -13.43 19.30
C TRP A 136 -1.05 -14.15 20.18
N ASP A 137 -0.72 -13.58 21.35
CA ASP A 137 0.26 -14.15 22.28
C ASP A 137 -0.25 -15.48 22.86
N GLY A 138 0.45 -16.58 22.52
CA GLY A 138 0.01 -17.96 22.82
C GLY A 138 -0.73 -18.65 21.68
N GLY A 139 -1.08 -17.97 20.59
CA GLY A 139 -1.61 -18.56 19.36
C GLY A 139 -0.54 -19.33 18.57
N LYS A 140 -0.97 -20.23 17.69
CA LYS A 140 -0.06 -21.09 16.89
C LYS A 140 0.84 -20.33 15.93
N ASP A 141 0.47 -19.10 15.57
CA ASP A 141 1.23 -18.19 14.70
C ASP A 141 1.73 -16.95 15.46
N GLY A 142 1.59 -16.95 16.80
CA GLY A 142 1.82 -15.78 17.65
C GLY A 142 3.28 -15.56 18.06
N LEU A 143 3.49 -14.43 18.74
CA LEU A 143 4.76 -14.06 19.34
C LEU A 143 5.25 -15.18 20.27
N GLY A 144 6.54 -15.50 20.21
CA GLY A 144 7.12 -16.59 21.02
C GLY A 144 7.16 -17.95 20.34
N VAL A 145 6.36 -18.19 19.31
CA VAL A 145 6.50 -19.40 18.48
C VAL A 145 7.74 -19.28 17.59
N THR A 146 8.52 -20.35 17.51
CA THR A 146 9.75 -20.37 16.67
C THR A 146 9.40 -20.07 15.22
N ASN A 147 10.12 -19.14 14.62
CA ASN A 147 9.90 -18.66 13.23
C ASN A 147 8.56 -17.96 12.98
N ALA A 148 7.80 -17.61 14.01
CA ALA A 148 6.62 -16.78 13.86
C ALA A 148 6.97 -15.30 13.72
N THR A 149 5.95 -14.50 13.42
CA THR A 149 6.07 -13.04 13.31
C THR A 149 6.78 -12.41 14.50
N LYS A 150 7.49 -11.32 14.25
CA LYS A 150 8.13 -10.49 15.30
C LYS A 150 7.31 -9.25 15.68
N THR A 151 6.24 -8.96 14.92
CA THR A 151 5.40 -7.76 15.09
C THR A 151 3.95 -8.10 15.41
N GLY A 152 3.56 -9.37 15.38
CA GLY A 152 2.17 -9.79 15.48
C GLY A 152 1.41 -9.72 14.14
N PHE A 153 2.08 -9.38 13.05
CA PHE A 153 1.49 -9.27 11.72
C PHE A 153 2.26 -10.11 10.71
N TYR A 154 1.55 -10.62 9.68
CA TYR A 154 2.16 -11.33 8.57
C TYR A 154 1.88 -10.64 7.24
N LEU A 155 2.81 -10.79 6.30
CA LEU A 155 2.59 -10.39 4.92
C LEU A 155 1.47 -11.21 4.30
N LYS A 156 0.59 -10.56 3.53
CA LYS A 156 -0.39 -11.20 2.64
C LYS A 156 -0.17 -10.84 1.18
N LYS A 157 0.22 -9.60 0.95
CA LYS A 157 0.50 -9.07 -0.39
C LYS A 157 1.53 -9.95 -1.12
N TYR A 158 1.30 -10.24 -2.38
CA TYR A 158 2.08 -11.14 -3.24
C TYR A 158 1.95 -12.64 -2.95
N LEU A 159 1.47 -13.06 -1.78
CA LEU A 159 1.36 -14.47 -1.44
C LEU A 159 0.20 -15.15 -2.18
N ASN A 160 0.43 -16.38 -2.62
CA ASN A 160 -0.59 -17.21 -3.24
C ASN A 160 -1.11 -18.28 -2.28
N GLU A 161 -2.41 -18.24 -2.03
CA GLU A 161 -3.11 -19.18 -1.16
C GLU A 161 -3.12 -20.62 -1.70
N ASP A 162 -2.98 -20.82 -3.01
CA ASP A 162 -3.01 -22.14 -3.65
C ASP A 162 -1.70 -22.93 -3.47
N VAL A 163 -0.60 -22.25 -3.12
CA VAL A 163 0.67 -22.93 -2.83
C VAL A 163 0.60 -23.67 -1.51
N ASN A 164 0.83 -24.98 -1.51
CA ASN A 164 0.87 -25.80 -0.30
C ASN A 164 2.30 -26.25 -0.01
N ILE A 165 2.95 -25.59 0.92
CA ILE A 165 4.35 -25.87 1.28
C ILE A 165 4.48 -27.20 2.04
N GLN A 166 3.50 -27.54 2.88
CA GLN A 166 3.54 -28.72 3.74
C GLN A 166 3.49 -30.04 2.93
N THR A 167 2.74 -30.04 1.83
CA THR A 167 2.64 -31.21 0.94
C THR A 167 3.58 -31.13 -0.26
N GLY A 168 4.32 -30.02 -0.40
CA GLY A 168 5.15 -29.77 -1.57
C GLY A 168 4.35 -29.47 -2.84
N GLY A 169 3.07 -29.16 -2.70
CA GLY A 169 2.15 -28.86 -3.81
C GLY A 169 2.16 -27.39 -4.22
N GLY A 170 2.29 -27.16 -5.51
CA GLY A 170 2.19 -25.85 -6.12
C GLY A 170 3.50 -25.04 -6.10
N SER A 171 3.73 -24.42 -7.23
CA SER A 171 4.71 -23.36 -7.39
C SER A 171 4.10 -22.28 -8.27
N GLN A 172 4.51 -21.03 -8.09
CA GLN A 172 3.95 -19.92 -8.82
C GLN A 172 5.02 -18.97 -9.29
N GLY A 173 4.81 -18.37 -10.47
CA GLY A 173 5.58 -17.22 -10.90
C GLY A 173 5.14 -15.98 -10.13
N HIS A 174 6.12 -15.18 -9.71
CA HIS A 174 5.87 -13.92 -9.03
C HIS A 174 6.18 -12.75 -9.93
N ILE A 175 5.45 -11.65 -9.73
CA ILE A 175 5.71 -10.36 -10.33
C ILE A 175 6.12 -9.37 -9.26
N TRP A 176 7.06 -8.50 -9.60
CA TRP A 176 7.47 -7.39 -8.75
C TRP A 176 7.33 -6.10 -9.54
N PRO A 177 6.23 -5.35 -9.35
CA PRO A 177 6.08 -4.06 -10.02
C PRO A 177 7.10 -3.07 -9.48
N LEU A 178 7.85 -2.46 -10.41
CA LEU A 178 8.80 -1.39 -10.11
C LEU A 178 8.15 -0.03 -10.25
N PHE A 179 7.31 0.14 -11.30
CA PHE A 179 6.52 1.34 -11.53
C PHE A 179 5.10 0.97 -11.95
N ARG A 180 4.10 1.63 -11.40
CA ARG A 180 2.69 1.45 -11.71
C ARG A 180 1.94 2.78 -11.78
N LEU A 181 0.86 2.83 -12.53
CA LEU A 181 0.11 4.07 -12.79
C LEU A 181 -0.41 4.73 -11.51
N ALA A 182 -0.88 3.95 -10.52
CA ALA A 182 -1.34 4.54 -9.26
C ALA A 182 -0.25 5.34 -8.54
N GLU A 183 1.01 4.90 -8.58
CA GLU A 183 2.15 5.65 -8.06
C GLU A 183 2.36 6.94 -8.86
N ILE A 184 2.26 6.89 -10.18
CA ILE A 184 2.39 8.09 -11.03
C ILE A 184 1.29 9.11 -10.72
N TYR A 185 0.05 8.68 -10.47
CA TYR A 185 -1.03 9.57 -10.05
C TYR A 185 -0.72 10.28 -8.74
N LEU A 186 -0.20 9.55 -7.76
CA LEU A 186 0.13 10.12 -6.45
C LEU A 186 1.36 11.03 -6.52
N ASN A 187 2.39 10.65 -7.30
CA ASN A 187 3.55 11.50 -7.54
C ASN A 187 3.15 12.82 -8.23
N TYR A 188 2.21 12.76 -9.20
CA TYR A 188 1.65 13.94 -9.85
C TYR A 188 0.94 14.84 -8.85
N ALA A 189 0.03 14.27 -8.04
CA ALA A 189 -0.71 15.00 -7.02
C ALA A 189 0.22 15.63 -5.97
N GLU A 190 1.22 14.89 -5.49
CA GLU A 190 2.21 15.38 -4.53
C GLU A 190 3.01 16.56 -5.10
N ALA A 191 3.52 16.41 -6.31
CA ALA A 191 4.29 17.47 -6.96
C ALA A 191 3.44 18.72 -7.23
N LEU A 192 2.17 18.56 -7.64
CA LEU A 192 1.22 19.66 -7.77
C LEU A 192 0.98 20.37 -6.43
N ASN A 193 0.74 19.60 -5.37
CA ASN A 193 0.49 20.15 -4.05
C ASN A 193 1.64 21.03 -3.54
N GLU A 194 2.88 20.75 -3.98
CA GLU A 194 4.05 21.52 -3.58
C GLU A 194 4.22 22.81 -4.40
N TYR A 195 3.82 22.86 -5.67
CA TYR A 195 4.07 24.07 -6.49
C TYR A 195 2.82 24.82 -6.92
N ASP A 196 1.65 24.17 -6.95
CA ASP A 196 0.36 24.73 -7.38
C ASP A 196 -0.78 24.15 -6.53
N PRO A 197 -0.82 24.44 -5.21
CA PRO A 197 -1.68 23.76 -4.24
C PRO A 197 -3.19 23.95 -4.46
N GLU A 198 -3.58 24.94 -5.27
CA GLU A 198 -4.99 25.18 -5.63
C GLU A 198 -5.45 24.38 -6.86
N ASN A 199 -4.58 23.55 -7.43
CA ASN A 199 -4.87 22.77 -8.62
C ASN A 199 -5.88 21.64 -8.35
N ALA A 200 -6.97 21.64 -9.10
CA ALA A 200 -8.05 20.66 -8.92
C ALA A 200 -7.60 19.21 -9.21
N ASP A 201 -6.59 19.01 -10.04
CA ASP A 201 -6.04 17.71 -10.38
C ASP A 201 -5.50 16.98 -9.14
N ILE A 202 -5.06 17.69 -8.09
CA ILE A 202 -4.55 17.10 -6.86
C ILE A 202 -5.59 16.13 -6.28
N ALA A 203 -6.77 16.65 -5.96
CA ALA A 203 -7.85 15.85 -5.40
C ALA A 203 -8.36 14.81 -6.40
N GLU A 204 -8.42 15.15 -7.68
CA GLU A 204 -8.89 14.24 -8.73
C GLU A 204 -8.03 12.97 -8.79
N TYR A 205 -6.71 13.08 -8.92
CA TYR A 205 -5.84 11.92 -9.09
C TYR A 205 -5.69 11.11 -7.80
N VAL A 206 -5.69 11.73 -6.63
CA VAL A 206 -5.76 11.01 -5.34
C VAL A 206 -7.08 10.24 -5.24
N ASN A 207 -8.21 10.85 -5.57
CA ASN A 207 -9.52 10.21 -5.51
C ASN A 207 -9.67 9.04 -6.48
N ARG A 208 -9.03 9.07 -7.65
CA ARG A 208 -8.98 7.92 -8.56
C ARG A 208 -8.37 6.68 -7.88
N VAL A 209 -7.26 6.86 -7.16
CA VAL A 209 -6.62 5.77 -6.40
C VAL A 209 -7.48 5.32 -5.23
N ARG A 210 -8.06 6.27 -4.49
CA ARG A 210 -8.94 6.00 -3.34
C ARG A 210 -10.20 5.24 -3.76
N SER A 211 -10.88 5.69 -4.79
CA SER A 211 -12.11 5.05 -5.31
C SER A 211 -11.86 3.61 -5.77
N ARG A 212 -10.71 3.33 -6.44
CA ARG A 212 -10.32 1.97 -6.81
C ARG A 212 -10.17 1.07 -5.57
N ALA A 213 -9.74 1.62 -4.44
CA ALA A 213 -9.58 0.91 -3.17
C ALA A 213 -10.90 0.82 -2.35
N GLY A 214 -12.00 1.39 -2.84
CA GLY A 214 -13.26 1.43 -2.11
C GLY A 214 -13.32 2.50 -1.03
N GLN A 215 -12.35 3.44 -1.03
CA GLN A 215 -12.30 4.56 -0.11
C GLN A 215 -13.14 5.74 -0.62
N PRO A 216 -13.77 6.52 0.27
CA PRO A 216 -14.47 7.75 -0.12
C PRO A 216 -13.47 8.78 -0.67
N ASN A 217 -14.00 9.71 -1.45
CA ASN A 217 -13.24 10.86 -1.91
C ASN A 217 -12.73 11.68 -0.72
N LEU A 218 -11.62 12.36 -0.93
CA LEU A 218 -11.10 13.32 0.04
C LEU A 218 -12.15 14.41 0.33
N PRO A 219 -12.21 14.92 1.57
CA PRO A 219 -13.01 16.11 1.89
C PRO A 219 -12.63 17.29 0.99
N SER A 220 -13.59 18.14 0.68
CA SER A 220 -13.32 19.40 -0.02
C SER A 220 -12.68 20.43 0.91
N GLY A 221 -11.84 21.32 0.35
CA GLY A 221 -11.28 22.44 1.08
C GLY A 221 -10.11 22.09 2.00
N LEU A 222 -9.44 20.96 1.76
CA LEU A 222 -8.19 20.62 2.47
C LEU A 222 -7.13 21.68 2.14
N THR A 223 -6.40 22.10 3.17
CA THR A 223 -5.20 22.93 3.03
C THR A 223 -4.05 22.14 2.38
N GLN A 224 -3.02 22.83 1.92
CA GLN A 224 -1.80 22.22 1.39
C GLN A 224 -1.17 21.23 2.38
N ASP A 225 -1.12 21.58 3.66
CA ASP A 225 -0.52 20.74 4.70
C ASP A 225 -1.37 19.51 4.99
N GLU A 226 -2.70 19.64 5.07
CA GLU A 226 -3.61 18.50 5.21
C GLU A 226 -3.51 17.57 3.99
N MET A 227 -3.35 18.12 2.79
CA MET A 227 -3.16 17.31 1.58
C MET A 227 -1.81 16.56 1.61
N ARG A 228 -0.73 17.16 2.13
CA ARG A 228 0.56 16.48 2.36
C ARG A 228 0.43 15.27 3.27
N GLU A 229 -0.49 15.30 4.23
CA GLU A 229 -0.76 14.15 5.11
C GLU A 229 -1.58 13.07 4.39
N ARG A 230 -2.55 13.46 3.56
CA ARG A 230 -3.47 12.54 2.88
C ARG A 230 -2.87 11.81 1.68
N ILE A 231 -1.99 12.44 0.93
CA ILE A 231 -1.39 11.83 -0.26
C ILE A 231 -0.57 10.57 0.11
N PRO A 232 0.36 10.61 1.10
CA PRO A 232 1.15 9.43 1.49
C PRO A 232 0.30 8.25 1.96
N VAL A 233 -0.78 8.50 2.70
CA VAL A 233 -1.73 7.45 3.13
C VAL A 233 -2.35 6.73 1.93
N SER A 234 -2.50 7.39 0.80
CA SER A 234 -3.07 6.80 -0.42
C SER A 234 -2.11 5.86 -1.16
N TYR A 235 -0.80 5.85 -0.83
CA TYR A 235 0.18 4.87 -1.34
C TYR A 235 0.06 3.48 -0.70
N THR A 236 -0.53 3.37 0.50
CA THR A 236 -0.69 2.11 1.27
C THR A 236 -1.73 1.11 0.71
#